data_8825a3899863c7be971a38e7d5d8b247
#
_entry.id   8825a3899863c7be971a38e7d5d8b247
#
_cell.length_a   1.000
_cell.length_b   1.000
_cell.length_c   1.000
_cell.angle_alpha   90.00
_cell.angle_beta   90.00
_cell.angle_gamma   90.00
#
_symmetry.space_group_name_H-M   'P 1'
#
loop_
_entity.id
_entity.type
_entity.pdbx_description
1 polymer ?
#
loop_
_entity_poly.entity_id
_entity_poly.type
_entity_poly.pdbx_seq_one_letter_code
_entity_poly.pdbx_strand_id
1 'polypeptide(L)' 'MSKYEDSVISVLKKDRIRFYREKTFSDLKHGLFRFDFYIHDLHGAPAIIEVDGE' A
#
# COMPACT_ATOMS: atom_id res chain seq x y z
N MET A 1 -7.39 -9.70 5.63
CA MET A 1 -6.80 -8.60 4.88
C MET A 1 -7.27 -7.26 5.41
N SER A 2 -6.41 -6.27 5.32
CA SER A 2 -6.74 -4.93 5.77
C SER A 2 -7.74 -4.26 4.83
N LYS A 3 -8.80 -3.66 5.39
CA LYS A 3 -9.75 -2.87 4.60
C LYS A 3 -9.07 -1.72 3.88
N TYR A 4 -8.08 -1.14 4.54
CA TYR A 4 -7.39 0.03 4.00
C TYR A 4 -6.53 -0.33 2.80
N GLU A 5 -5.91 -1.51 2.85
CA GLU A 5 -5.14 -2.00 1.71
C GLU A 5 -6.02 -2.15 0.48
N ASP A 6 -7.16 -2.81 0.64
CA ASP A 6 -8.08 -3.03 -0.48
C ASP A 6 -8.59 -1.70 -1.03
N SER A 7 -8.86 -0.73 -0.16
CA SER A 7 -9.30 0.59 -0.57
C SER A 7 -8.23 1.31 -1.40
N VAL A 8 -6.98 1.25 -0.95
CA VAL A 8 -5.88 1.88 -1.68
C VAL A 8 -5.70 1.23 -3.05
N ILE A 9 -5.72 -0.10 -3.10
CA ILE A 9 -5.59 -0.83 -4.37
C ILE A 9 -6.72 -0.45 -5.32
N SER A 10 -7.94 -0.37 -4.82
CA SER A 10 -9.09 0.00 -5.65
C SER A 10 -8.94 1.37 -6.28
N VAL A 11 -8.49 2.35 -5.48
CA VAL A 11 -8.28 3.71 -5.98
C VAL A 11 -7.18 3.74 -7.03
N LEU A 12 -6.07 3.07 -6.77
CA LEU A 12 -4.95 3.06 -7.70
C LEU A 12 -5.32 2.40 -9.03
N LYS A 13 -6.07 1.30 -8.97
CA LYS A 13 -6.52 0.62 -10.17
C LYS A 13 -7.54 1.44 -10.96
N LYS A 14 -8.44 2.09 -10.25
CA LYS A 14 -9.46 2.94 -10.87
C LYS A 14 -8.83 4.08 -11.66
N ASP A 15 -7.80 4.68 -11.11
CA ASP A 15 -7.09 5.78 -11.75
C ASP A 15 -5.98 5.31 -12.71
N ARG A 16 -5.87 3.99 -12.90
CA ARG A 16 -4.87 3.37 -13.78
C ARG A 16 -3.44 3.76 -13.40
N ILE A 17 -3.20 3.85 -12.10
CA ILE A 17 -1.88 4.18 -11.56
C ILE A 17 -1.10 2.88 -11.37
N ARG A 18 0.12 2.83 -11.91
CA ARG A 18 1.00 1.69 -11.70
C ARG A 18 1.63 1.78 -10.32
N PHE A 19 1.59 0.69 -9.58
CA PHE A 19 2.14 0.66 -8.23
C PHE A 19 2.82 -0.67 -7.97
N TYR A 20 3.70 -0.63 -6.98
CA TYR A 20 4.41 -1.78 -6.46
C TYR A 20 4.01 -1.95 -5.01
N ARG A 21 3.62 -3.14 -4.61
CA ARG A 21 3.17 -3.39 -3.25
C ARG A 21 4.12 -4.33 -2.53
N GLU A 22 4.44 -3.99 -1.29
CA GLU A 22 5.28 -4.82 -0.44
C GLU A 22 4.64 -4.93 0.93
N LYS A 23 4.61 -6.15 1.48
CA LYS A 23 4.10 -6.42 2.81
C LYS A 23 5.27 -6.73 3.73
N THR A 24 5.35 -6.02 4.84
CA THR A 24 6.35 -6.27 5.87
C THR A 24 5.66 -6.50 7.20
N PHE A 25 6.29 -7.29 8.05
CA PHE A 25 5.77 -7.53 9.39
C PHE A 25 6.53 -6.64 10.37
N SER A 26 5.80 -5.71 10.99
CA SER A 26 6.39 -4.81 11.97
C SER A 26 6.46 -5.46 13.35
N ASP A 27 5.57 -6.40 13.62
CA ASP A 27 5.57 -7.13 14.87
C ASP A 27 4.92 -8.51 14.67
N LEU A 28 5.75 -9.52 14.48
CA LEU A 28 5.28 -10.89 14.24
C LEU A 28 4.54 -11.45 15.45
N LYS A 29 4.95 -11.05 16.66
CA LYS A 29 4.36 -11.54 17.89
C LYS A 29 2.91 -11.12 18.04
N HIS A 30 2.57 -9.92 17.57
CA HIS A 30 1.23 -9.37 17.66
C HIS A 30 0.47 -9.41 16.34
N GLY A 31 1.08 -9.99 15.30
CA GLY A 31 0.45 -10.08 14.00
C GLY A 31 0.32 -8.74 13.27
N LEU A 32 1.09 -7.75 13.68
CA LEU A 32 1.05 -6.46 13.04
C LEU A 32 1.86 -6.46 11.75
N PHE A 33 1.34 -5.81 10.74
CA PHE A 33 2.01 -5.72 9.46
C PHE A 33 1.77 -4.37 8.81
N ARG A 34 2.57 -4.08 7.79
CA ARG A 34 2.47 -2.85 7.03
C ARG A 34 2.56 -3.16 5.55
N PHE A 35 1.72 -2.50 4.76
CA PHE A 35 1.80 -2.53 3.31
C PHE A 35 2.37 -1.22 2.82
N ASP A 36 3.40 -1.30 2.00
CA ASP A 36 3.97 -0.12 1.34
C ASP A 36 3.61 -0.19 -0.13
N PHE A 37 3.07 0.90 -0.64
CA PHE A 37 2.77 1.04 -2.05
C PHE A 37 3.72 2.06 -2.65
N TYR A 38 4.51 1.60 -3.61
CA TYR A 38 5.49 2.46 -4.29
C TYR A 38 4.93 2.83 -5.64
N ILE A 39 4.76 4.12 -5.88
CA ILE A 39 4.20 4.63 -7.11
C ILE A 39 5.29 5.43 -7.81
N HIS A 40 5.69 4.98 -9.01
CA HIS A 40 6.76 5.64 -9.75
C HIS A 40 6.34 7.02 -10.23
N ASP A 41 5.11 7.14 -10.70
CA ASP A 41 4.62 8.39 -11.26
C ASP A 41 3.18 8.62 -10.79
N LEU A 42 3.05 9.45 -9.77
CA LEU A 42 1.75 9.93 -9.30
C LEU A 42 1.68 11.41 -9.65
N HIS A 43 0.97 11.72 -10.73
CA HIS A 43 0.82 13.09 -11.22
C HIS A 43 2.18 13.78 -11.45
N GLY A 44 3.13 13.01 -12.01
CA GLY A 44 4.43 13.53 -12.37
C GLY A 44 5.50 13.41 -11.30
N ALA A 45 5.21 12.78 -10.17
CA ALA A 45 6.16 12.61 -9.09
C ALA A 45 6.05 11.23 -8.45
N PRO A 46 7.15 10.66 -7.96
CA PRO A 46 7.08 9.40 -7.22
C PRO A 46 6.39 9.60 -5.87
N ALA A 47 5.73 8.55 -5.39
CA ALA A 47 5.03 8.61 -4.11
C ALA A 47 5.11 7.26 -3.41
N ILE A 48 5.02 7.29 -2.09
CA ILE A 48 4.97 6.10 -1.26
C ILE A 48 3.77 6.23 -0.32
N ILE A 49 2.95 5.19 -0.30
CA ILE A 49 1.80 5.15 0.60
C ILE A 49 2.01 3.99 1.57
N GLU A 50 1.92 4.27 2.86
CA GLU A 50 2.04 3.26 3.90
C GLU A 50 0.68 2.99 4.52
N VAL A 51 0.34 1.70 4.64
CA VAL A 51 -0.91 1.28 5.26
C VAL A 51 -0.59 0.28 6.36
N ASP A 52 -0.88 0.66 7.60
CA ASP A 52 -0.70 -0.23 8.73
C ASP A 52 -1.94 -1.11 8.91
N GLY A 53 -1.72 -2.38 9.24
CA GLY A 53 -2.79 -3.32 9.41
C GLY A 53 -2.52 -4.32 10.53
N GLU A 54 -3.55 -5.04 10.89
CA GLU A 54 -3.51 -6.10 11.89
C GLU A 54 -3.88 -7.43 11.27
#